data_7e4692d845a58b07877ad3e401783f0b
#
_entry.id   7e4692d845a58b07877ad3e401783f0b
#
_cell.length_a   1.000
_cell.length_b   1.000
_cell.length_c   1.000
_cell.angle_alpha   90.00
_cell.angle_beta   90.00
_cell.angle_gamma   90.00
#
_symmetry.space_group_name_H-M   'P 1'
#
loop_
_entity.id
_entity.type
_entity.pdbx_description
1 polymer ?
#
loop_
_entity_poly.entity_id
_entity_poly.type
_entity_poly.pdbx_seq_one_letter_code
_entity_poly.pdbx_strand_id
1 'polypeptide(L)'
;MEAAIKRILPHSTEAEQAVVGAMLMDKDAIMVAAEMLTGEDFYQSAYGMLFDAMVELFQAGKPVDLITLQEHLKEKNAPPEISGLEFARELLVNAQTSANIKYYAEIVRENATLRKLIKINEEIANNCYLENQPLDVIMDAAEKRIFELAQHGNSQEYTPIKQVVLNALEVIEKASKTKGTVTGIPTGFIDLDYKLSGLQRSDLILVAARPSMGKTAFVLNIAQHVAFRQEKAV
;
A
#
# COMPACT_ATOMS: atom_id res chain seq x y z
N MET A 1 41.65 3.28 3.55
CA MET A 1 40.90 4.47 4.01
C MET A 1 39.58 4.47 3.24
N GLU A 2 38.55 3.83 3.76
CA GLU A 2 37.20 3.95 3.22
C GLU A 2 36.71 5.37 3.51
N ALA A 3 36.50 6.14 2.46
CA ALA A 3 35.86 7.44 2.55
C ALA A 3 34.49 7.21 3.20
N ALA A 4 34.24 7.81 4.37
CA ALA A 4 32.93 7.81 4.99
C ALA A 4 31.94 8.44 3.99
N ILE A 5 31.22 7.60 3.26
CA ILE A 5 30.14 8.05 2.36
C ILE A 5 29.15 8.74 3.27
N LYS A 6 29.06 10.07 3.13
CA LYS A 6 28.04 10.86 3.83
C LYS A 6 26.68 10.35 3.34
N ARG A 7 26.05 9.47 4.11
CA ARG A 7 24.77 8.85 3.74
C ARG A 7 23.68 9.90 3.90
N ILE A 8 23.38 10.57 2.78
CA ILE A 8 22.22 11.48 2.69
C ILE A 8 21.01 10.59 2.45
N LEU A 9 19.95 10.81 3.22
CA LEU A 9 18.70 10.06 3.02
C LEU A 9 18.09 10.40 1.65
N PRO A 10 17.48 9.41 0.97
CA PRO A 10 16.82 9.62 -0.31
C PRO A 10 15.75 10.71 -0.24
N HIS A 11 15.83 11.70 -1.12
CA HIS A 11 14.86 12.79 -1.25
C HIS A 11 14.98 13.46 -2.62
N SER A 12 13.95 14.17 -3.02
CA SER A 12 13.96 15.09 -4.15
C SER A 12 13.21 16.36 -3.74
N THR A 13 13.97 17.39 -3.39
CA THR A 13 13.43 18.70 -3.00
C THR A 13 12.58 19.31 -4.11
N GLU A 14 12.99 19.13 -5.37
CA GLU A 14 12.28 19.61 -6.54
C GLU A 14 10.91 18.94 -6.69
N ALA A 15 10.83 17.61 -6.47
CA ALA A 15 9.57 16.89 -6.54
C ALA A 15 8.64 17.28 -5.38
N GLU A 16 9.18 17.44 -4.17
CA GLU A 16 8.40 17.88 -3.00
C GLU A 16 7.83 19.29 -3.21
N GLN A 17 8.63 20.22 -3.71
CA GLN A 17 8.19 21.57 -4.07
C GLN A 17 7.12 21.55 -5.16
N ALA A 18 7.32 20.71 -6.19
CA ALA A 18 6.36 20.60 -7.29
C ALA A 18 5.00 20.05 -6.82
N VAL A 19 4.98 19.08 -5.89
CA VAL A 19 3.73 18.56 -5.28
C VAL A 19 3.00 19.68 -4.55
N VAL A 20 3.67 20.34 -3.59
CA VAL A 20 3.05 21.36 -2.74
C VAL A 20 2.62 22.57 -3.59
N GLY A 21 3.43 22.98 -4.56
CA GLY A 21 3.11 24.05 -5.48
C GLY A 21 1.91 23.73 -6.39
N ALA A 22 1.83 22.50 -6.92
CA ALA A 22 0.69 22.06 -7.72
C ALA A 22 -0.62 22.06 -6.91
N MET A 23 -0.58 21.66 -5.65
CA MET A 23 -1.75 21.68 -4.74
C MET A 23 -2.26 23.09 -4.45
N LEU A 24 -1.37 24.10 -4.43
CA LEU A 24 -1.75 25.50 -4.29
C LEU A 24 -2.40 26.07 -5.55
N MET A 25 -2.04 25.52 -6.73
CA MET A 25 -2.55 25.99 -8.02
C MET A 25 -3.88 25.35 -8.41
N ASP A 26 -4.10 24.09 -7.98
CA ASP A 26 -5.21 23.28 -8.48
C ASP A 26 -5.78 22.39 -7.36
N LYS A 27 -7.10 22.50 -7.15
CA LYS A 27 -7.80 21.67 -6.14
C LYS A 27 -7.83 20.20 -6.50
N ASP A 28 -7.86 19.85 -7.78
CA ASP A 28 -7.85 18.47 -8.22
C ASP A 28 -6.49 17.81 -7.92
N ALA A 29 -5.41 18.60 -7.94
CA ALA A 29 -4.09 18.14 -7.52
C ALA A 29 -4.03 17.75 -6.03
N ILE A 30 -4.81 18.44 -5.16
CA ILE A 30 -4.88 18.09 -3.74
C ILE A 30 -5.45 16.69 -3.56
N MET A 31 -6.52 16.36 -4.29
CA MET A 31 -7.16 15.06 -4.21
C MET A 31 -6.21 13.94 -4.66
N VAL A 32 -5.54 14.13 -5.81
CA VAL A 32 -4.58 13.14 -6.33
C VAL A 32 -3.39 12.95 -5.39
N ALA A 33 -2.85 14.03 -4.83
CA ALA A 33 -1.72 13.96 -3.91
C ALA A 33 -2.10 13.31 -2.57
N ALA A 34 -3.28 13.62 -2.02
CA ALA A 34 -3.78 13.05 -0.77
C ALA A 34 -4.12 11.55 -0.84
N GLU A 35 -4.41 11.03 -2.05
CA GLU A 35 -4.57 9.60 -2.27
C GLU A 35 -3.23 8.84 -2.21
N MET A 36 -2.12 9.51 -2.49
CA MET A 36 -0.82 8.88 -2.67
C MET A 36 0.17 9.14 -1.53
N LEU A 37 0.04 10.26 -0.85
CA LEU A 37 1.01 10.80 0.12
C LEU A 37 0.35 11.22 1.43
N THR A 38 1.19 11.29 2.46
CA THR A 38 0.92 11.91 3.76
C THR A 38 2.03 12.93 4.06
N GLY A 39 1.82 13.85 5.01
CA GLY A 39 2.84 14.81 5.40
C GLY A 39 4.16 14.19 5.86
N GLU A 40 4.11 12.98 6.44
CA GLU A 40 5.29 12.22 6.87
C GLU A 40 6.14 11.71 5.70
N ASP A 41 5.61 11.68 4.48
CA ASP A 41 6.32 11.21 3.29
C ASP A 41 7.26 12.29 2.71
N PHE A 42 7.23 13.50 3.24
CA PHE A 42 8.14 14.58 2.83
C PHE A 42 9.43 14.52 3.63
N TYR A 43 10.55 14.74 2.95
CA TYR A 43 11.87 14.85 3.59
C TYR A 43 11.97 16.16 4.37
N GLN A 44 11.49 17.25 3.78
CA GLN A 44 11.41 18.54 4.46
C GLN A 44 10.09 18.64 5.24
N SER A 45 10.21 18.73 6.56
CA SER A 45 9.06 18.87 7.45
C SER A 45 8.16 20.06 7.12
N ALA A 46 8.76 21.14 6.55
CA ALA A 46 8.04 22.31 6.08
C ALA A 46 7.01 21.95 5.00
N TYR A 47 7.41 21.16 4.00
CA TYR A 47 6.50 20.74 2.93
C TYR A 47 5.45 19.76 3.44
N GLY A 48 5.83 18.87 4.37
CA GLY A 48 4.86 17.98 5.02
C GLY A 48 3.77 18.74 5.77
N MET A 49 4.14 19.77 6.55
CA MET A 49 3.16 20.60 7.26
C MET A 49 2.24 21.37 6.32
N LEU A 50 2.77 21.90 5.21
CA LEU A 50 1.96 22.58 4.19
C LEU A 50 0.99 21.61 3.53
N PHE A 51 1.47 20.41 3.18
CA PHE A 51 0.67 19.35 2.60
C PHE A 51 -0.52 19.01 3.50
N ASP A 52 -0.27 18.69 4.77
CA ASP A 52 -1.31 18.33 5.73
C ASP A 52 -2.30 19.48 5.94
N ALA A 53 -1.82 20.73 6.04
CA ALA A 53 -2.67 21.91 6.19
C ALA A 53 -3.60 22.11 4.96
N MET A 54 -3.11 21.89 3.75
CA MET A 54 -3.92 21.99 2.53
C MET A 54 -4.96 20.87 2.44
N VAL A 55 -4.58 19.63 2.80
CA VAL A 55 -5.51 18.49 2.83
C VAL A 55 -6.63 18.73 3.86
N GLU A 56 -6.31 19.24 5.05
CA GLU A 56 -7.31 19.58 6.08
C GLU A 56 -8.27 20.69 5.64
N LEU A 57 -7.75 21.76 5.04
CA LEU A 57 -8.59 22.84 4.49
C LEU A 57 -9.53 22.29 3.41
N PHE A 58 -9.01 21.46 2.51
CA PHE A 58 -9.78 20.82 1.45
C PHE A 58 -10.89 19.92 2.00
N GLN A 59 -10.58 19.07 2.99
CA GLN A 59 -11.54 18.18 3.65
C GLN A 59 -12.61 18.96 4.42
N ALA A 60 -12.24 20.13 4.98
CA ALA A 60 -13.18 21.02 5.65
C ALA A 60 -14.07 21.83 4.67
N GLY A 61 -13.90 21.65 3.35
CA GLY A 61 -14.62 22.41 2.32
C GLY A 61 -14.25 23.89 2.27
N LYS A 62 -13.13 24.29 2.88
CA LYS A 62 -12.62 25.65 2.84
C LYS A 62 -11.81 25.91 1.56
N PRO A 63 -11.75 27.15 1.07
CA PRO A 63 -10.87 27.47 -0.04
C PRO A 63 -9.41 27.26 0.36
N VAL A 64 -8.63 26.67 -0.55
CA VAL A 64 -7.18 26.49 -0.36
C VAL A 64 -6.47 27.55 -1.19
N ASP A 65 -6.07 28.62 -0.51
CA ASP A 65 -5.29 29.73 -1.07
C ASP A 65 -4.26 30.21 -0.05
N LEU A 66 -3.39 31.13 -0.47
CA LEU A 66 -2.29 31.63 0.37
C LEU A 66 -2.77 32.25 1.70
N ILE A 67 -3.94 32.88 1.70
CA ILE A 67 -4.46 33.60 2.89
C ILE A 67 -5.02 32.59 3.88
N THR A 68 -5.90 31.69 3.40
CA THR A 68 -6.52 30.66 4.24
C THR A 68 -5.50 29.67 4.78
N LEU A 69 -4.50 29.30 3.96
CA LEU A 69 -3.40 28.44 4.38
C LEU A 69 -2.55 29.11 5.47
N GLN A 70 -2.23 30.39 5.32
CA GLN A 70 -1.46 31.12 6.32
C GLN A 70 -2.20 31.22 7.66
N GLU A 71 -3.50 31.52 7.64
CA GLU A 71 -4.31 31.55 8.86
C GLU A 71 -4.35 30.19 9.54
N HIS A 72 -4.58 29.14 8.77
CA HIS A 72 -4.63 27.77 9.30
C HIS A 72 -3.29 27.33 9.91
N LEU A 73 -2.16 27.68 9.28
CA LEU A 73 -0.83 27.40 9.81
C LEU A 73 -0.54 28.18 11.10
N LYS A 74 -1.02 29.43 11.22
CA LYS A 74 -0.92 30.22 12.45
C LYS A 74 -1.74 29.62 13.59
N GLU A 75 -2.96 29.16 13.32
CA GLU A 75 -3.80 28.46 14.31
C GLU A 75 -3.12 27.20 14.86
N LYS A 76 -2.35 26.52 14.02
CA LYS A 76 -1.56 25.33 14.38
C LYS A 76 -0.21 25.64 15.04
N ASN A 77 0.11 26.89 15.29
CA ASN A 77 1.42 27.32 15.79
C ASN A 77 2.58 26.83 14.94
N ALA A 78 2.43 26.78 13.62
CA ALA A 78 3.51 26.42 12.71
C ALA A 78 4.65 27.47 12.80
N PRO A 79 5.91 27.05 12.57
CA PRO A 79 7.05 27.96 12.59
C PRO A 79 6.83 29.17 11.68
N PRO A 80 7.28 30.38 12.09
CA PRO A 80 7.09 31.62 11.31
C PRO A 80 7.66 31.57 9.90
N GLU A 81 8.69 30.77 9.71
CA GLU A 81 9.37 30.55 8.42
C GLU A 81 8.44 29.86 7.41
N ILE A 82 7.55 28.98 7.88
CA ILE A 82 6.61 28.21 7.06
C ILE A 82 5.29 28.95 6.89
N SER A 83 4.84 29.63 7.94
CA SER A 83 3.58 30.42 7.93
C SER A 83 3.73 31.76 7.20
N GLY A 84 4.94 32.10 6.71
CA GLY A 84 5.21 33.33 5.96
C GLY A 84 4.67 33.25 4.52
N LEU A 85 4.08 34.37 4.05
CA LEU A 85 3.62 34.49 2.66
C LEU A 85 4.75 34.37 1.63
N GLU A 86 5.97 34.71 2.01
CA GLU A 86 7.13 34.65 1.11
C GLU A 86 7.47 33.21 0.73
N PHE A 87 7.47 32.30 1.70
CA PHE A 87 7.73 30.88 1.45
C PHE A 87 6.67 30.26 0.51
N ALA A 88 5.41 30.54 0.75
CA ALA A 88 4.35 30.05 -0.11
C ALA A 88 4.35 30.67 -1.52
N ARG A 89 4.78 31.94 -1.65
CA ARG A 89 4.99 32.57 -2.96
C ARG A 89 6.17 31.97 -3.72
N GLU A 90 7.26 31.67 -3.04
CA GLU A 90 8.42 31.02 -3.64
C GLU A 90 8.05 29.65 -4.21
N LEU A 91 7.19 28.89 -3.50
CA LEU A 91 6.65 27.62 -3.99
C LEU A 91 5.82 27.78 -5.27
N LEU A 92 4.96 28.80 -5.34
CA LEU A 92 4.17 29.08 -6.55
C LEU A 92 5.02 29.50 -7.74
N VAL A 93 6.08 30.27 -7.53
CA VAL A 93 7.01 30.68 -8.61
C VAL A 93 7.74 29.46 -9.18
N ASN A 94 8.07 28.49 -8.34
CA ASN A 94 8.79 27.28 -8.74
C ASN A 94 7.87 26.17 -9.27
N ALA A 95 6.55 26.23 -8.99
CA ALA A 95 5.58 25.30 -9.51
C ALA A 95 5.32 25.55 -11.01
N GLN A 96 5.80 24.67 -11.87
CA GLN A 96 5.68 24.85 -13.33
C GLN A 96 4.31 24.43 -13.88
N THR A 97 3.64 23.40 -13.30
CA THR A 97 2.37 22.88 -13.75
C THR A 97 1.77 21.90 -12.75
N SER A 98 0.43 21.87 -12.63
CA SER A 98 -0.30 20.86 -11.85
C SER A 98 -0.54 19.55 -12.65
N ALA A 99 -0.35 19.56 -13.98
CA ALA A 99 -0.66 18.43 -14.85
C ALA A 99 0.12 17.15 -14.53
N ASN A 100 1.33 17.28 -13.96
CA ASN A 100 2.21 16.16 -13.67
C ASN A 100 2.21 15.75 -12.18
N ILE A 101 1.22 16.17 -11.41
CA ILE A 101 1.15 15.94 -9.95
C ILE A 101 1.36 14.47 -9.58
N LYS A 102 0.72 13.55 -10.31
CA LYS A 102 0.85 12.11 -10.07
C LYS A 102 2.29 11.63 -10.17
N TYR A 103 3.02 12.08 -11.19
CA TYR A 103 4.42 11.71 -11.40
C TYR A 103 5.33 12.24 -10.27
N TYR A 104 5.12 13.48 -9.85
CA TYR A 104 5.90 14.07 -8.75
C TYR A 104 5.57 13.39 -7.42
N ALA A 105 4.30 13.08 -7.17
CA ALA A 105 3.88 12.32 -5.99
C ALA A 105 4.48 10.91 -5.96
N GLU A 106 4.61 10.23 -7.11
CA GLU A 106 5.30 8.93 -7.20
C GLU A 106 6.77 9.04 -6.77
N ILE A 107 7.49 10.06 -7.23
CA ILE A 107 8.90 10.30 -6.84
C ILE A 107 9.02 10.52 -5.33
N VAL A 108 8.14 11.33 -4.73
CA VAL A 108 8.15 11.59 -3.28
C VAL A 108 7.87 10.29 -2.52
N ARG A 109 6.87 9.51 -2.94
CA ARG A 109 6.50 8.22 -2.34
C ARG A 109 7.62 7.20 -2.40
N GLU A 110 8.30 7.07 -3.54
CA GLU A 110 9.44 6.16 -3.69
C GLU A 110 10.56 6.53 -2.72
N ASN A 111 10.94 7.81 -2.65
CA ASN A 111 11.95 8.29 -1.72
C ASN A 111 11.53 8.09 -0.25
N ALA A 112 10.27 8.32 0.09
CA ALA A 112 9.73 8.07 1.41
C ALA A 112 9.80 6.59 1.79
N THR A 113 9.46 5.71 0.85
CA THR A 113 9.55 4.25 1.04
C THR A 113 10.99 3.81 1.29
N LEU A 114 11.95 4.35 0.53
CA LEU A 114 13.37 4.09 0.75
C LEU A 114 13.84 4.57 2.13
N ARG A 115 13.40 5.73 2.61
CA ARG A 115 13.70 6.22 3.96
C ARG A 115 13.12 5.31 5.04
N LYS A 116 11.86 4.88 4.89
CA LYS A 116 11.20 3.93 5.79
C LYS A 116 11.96 2.60 5.83
N LEU A 117 12.38 2.10 4.67
CA LEU A 117 13.18 0.87 4.57
C LEU A 117 14.54 1.01 5.26
N ILE A 118 15.25 2.12 5.07
CA ILE A 118 16.51 2.40 5.77
C ILE A 118 16.29 2.38 7.28
N LYS A 119 15.27 3.07 7.79
CA LYS A 119 14.95 3.12 9.22
C LYS A 119 14.65 1.74 9.78
N ILE A 120 13.84 0.93 9.09
CA ILE A 120 13.52 -0.44 9.50
C ILE A 120 14.80 -1.29 9.58
N ASN A 121 15.69 -1.19 8.58
CA ASN A 121 16.95 -1.93 8.59
C ASN A 121 17.87 -1.51 9.74
N GLU A 122 17.92 -0.22 10.08
CA GLU A 122 18.67 0.27 11.24
C GLU A 122 18.08 -0.25 12.55
N GLU A 123 16.76 -0.29 12.70
CA GLU A 123 16.08 -0.88 13.86
C GLU A 123 16.37 -2.39 13.99
N ILE A 124 16.31 -3.13 12.87
CA ILE A 124 16.64 -4.56 12.84
C ILE A 124 18.11 -4.78 13.24
N ALA A 125 19.03 -4.02 12.65
CA ALA A 125 20.45 -4.12 12.96
C ALA A 125 20.72 -3.84 14.45
N ASN A 126 20.12 -2.79 15.02
CA ASN A 126 20.24 -2.46 16.42
C ASN A 126 19.72 -3.59 17.34
N ASN A 127 18.58 -4.19 16.99
CA ASN A 127 18.04 -5.32 17.76
C ASN A 127 18.96 -6.54 17.73
N CYS A 128 19.62 -6.80 16.58
CA CYS A 128 20.63 -7.86 16.48
C CYS A 128 21.86 -7.60 17.34
N TYR A 129 22.34 -6.35 17.42
CA TYR A 129 23.48 -5.99 18.26
C TYR A 129 23.19 -6.03 19.77
N LEU A 130 21.95 -5.76 20.17
CA LEU A 130 21.58 -5.72 21.59
C LEU A 130 21.44 -7.12 22.21
N GLU A 131 21.25 -8.16 21.40
CA GLU A 131 21.08 -9.59 21.83
C GLU A 131 20.06 -9.77 22.97
N ASN A 132 19.08 -8.89 23.10
CA ASN A 132 18.13 -8.86 24.20
C ASN A 132 16.97 -9.85 24.06
N GLN A 133 16.84 -10.48 22.88
CA GLN A 133 15.71 -11.34 22.52
C GLN A 133 16.19 -12.62 21.83
N PRO A 134 15.43 -13.72 21.92
CA PRO A 134 15.68 -14.92 21.13
C PRO A 134 15.69 -14.64 19.64
N LEU A 135 16.49 -15.41 18.89
CA LEU A 135 16.68 -15.21 17.46
C LEU A 135 15.37 -15.30 16.66
N ASP A 136 14.51 -16.24 17.00
CA ASP A 136 13.20 -16.44 16.40
C ASP A 136 12.32 -15.19 16.52
N VAL A 137 12.30 -14.55 17.69
CA VAL A 137 11.54 -13.30 17.94
C VAL A 137 12.07 -12.13 17.10
N ILE A 138 13.40 -12.02 16.97
CA ILE A 138 14.02 -10.98 16.12
C ILE A 138 13.66 -11.21 14.64
N MET A 139 13.70 -12.46 14.18
CA MET A 139 13.38 -12.82 12.80
C MET A 139 11.91 -12.54 12.48
N ASP A 140 10.98 -12.96 13.33
CA ASP A 140 9.55 -12.71 13.16
C ASP A 140 9.23 -11.20 13.15
N ALA A 141 9.87 -10.43 14.02
CA ALA A 141 9.70 -8.99 14.08
C ALA A 141 10.23 -8.30 12.80
N ALA A 142 11.38 -8.74 12.28
CA ALA A 142 11.97 -8.23 11.04
C ALA A 142 11.06 -8.53 9.83
N GLU A 143 10.59 -9.78 9.70
CA GLU A 143 9.68 -10.17 8.63
C GLU A 143 8.40 -9.34 8.66
N LYS A 144 7.78 -9.20 9.83
CA LYS A 144 6.57 -8.41 10.02
C LYS A 144 6.76 -6.96 9.58
N ARG A 145 7.86 -6.30 9.99
CA ARG A 145 8.14 -4.90 9.64
C ARG A 145 8.33 -4.69 8.14
N ILE A 146 9.07 -5.59 7.48
CA ILE A 146 9.28 -5.53 6.04
C ILE A 146 7.95 -5.79 5.29
N PHE A 147 7.16 -6.74 5.77
CA PHE A 147 5.86 -7.08 5.18
C PHE A 147 4.86 -5.91 5.31
N GLU A 148 4.78 -5.27 6.47
CA GLU A 148 3.95 -4.08 6.69
C GLU A 148 4.33 -2.96 5.70
N LEU A 149 5.63 -2.70 5.51
CA LEU A 149 6.09 -1.70 4.54
C LEU A 149 5.71 -2.07 3.11
N ALA A 150 5.86 -3.34 2.72
CA ALA A 150 5.51 -3.82 1.39
C ALA A 150 4.00 -3.72 1.11
N GLN A 151 3.16 -3.97 2.11
CA GLN A 151 1.71 -3.81 1.99
C GLN A 151 1.29 -2.34 1.84
N HIS A 152 1.92 -1.41 2.58
CA HIS A 152 1.63 0.02 2.45
C HIS A 152 2.07 0.59 1.10
N GLY A 153 3.09 0.01 0.47
CA GLY A 153 3.50 0.37 -0.89
C GLY A 153 2.49 -0.06 -1.97
N ASN A 154 1.70 -1.08 -1.69
CA ASN A 154 0.66 -1.63 -2.58
C ASN A 154 -0.76 -1.15 -2.23
N SER A 155 -0.90 -0.19 -1.31
CA SER A 155 -2.22 0.34 -0.98
C SER A 155 -2.82 1.04 -2.20
N GLN A 156 -3.79 0.33 -2.78
CA GLN A 156 -4.81 0.83 -3.69
C GLN A 156 -4.40 1.07 -5.15
N GLU A 157 -4.10 0.01 -5.87
CA GLU A 157 -4.64 -0.04 -7.22
C GLU A 157 -6.16 -0.24 -7.10
N TYR A 158 -6.91 0.85 -7.03
CA TYR A 158 -8.35 0.80 -7.31
C TYR A 158 -8.50 0.26 -8.72
N THR A 159 -8.90 -1.00 -8.84
CA THR A 159 -9.19 -1.56 -10.15
C THR A 159 -10.46 -0.86 -10.66
N PRO A 160 -10.42 -0.15 -11.79
CA PRO A 160 -11.60 0.51 -12.32
C PRO A 160 -12.74 -0.49 -12.43
N ILE A 161 -13.94 -0.12 -11.96
CA ILE A 161 -15.11 -1.01 -11.95
C ILE A 161 -15.36 -1.66 -13.33
N LYS A 162 -15.05 -0.96 -14.40
CA LYS A 162 -15.14 -1.48 -15.76
C LYS A 162 -14.28 -2.75 -15.94
N GLN A 163 -13.07 -2.76 -15.36
CA GLN A 163 -12.15 -3.90 -15.46
C GLN A 163 -12.62 -5.06 -14.60
N VAL A 164 -13.16 -4.77 -13.40
CA VAL A 164 -13.77 -5.76 -12.52
C VAL A 164 -14.96 -6.42 -13.22
N VAL A 165 -15.82 -5.64 -13.86
CA VAL A 165 -16.99 -6.15 -14.58
C VAL A 165 -16.56 -7.01 -15.78
N LEU A 166 -15.56 -6.58 -16.56
CA LEU A 166 -15.04 -7.36 -17.69
C LEU A 166 -14.46 -8.71 -17.22
N ASN A 167 -13.67 -8.71 -16.14
CA ASN A 167 -13.13 -9.93 -15.57
C ASN A 167 -14.25 -10.86 -15.06
N ALA A 168 -15.27 -10.30 -14.39
CA ALA A 168 -16.42 -11.07 -13.95
C ALA A 168 -17.21 -11.71 -15.12
N LEU A 169 -17.40 -10.98 -16.20
CA LEU A 169 -18.04 -11.49 -17.42
C LEU A 169 -17.23 -12.64 -18.05
N GLU A 170 -15.91 -12.53 -18.10
CA GLU A 170 -15.04 -13.62 -18.58
C GLU A 170 -15.15 -14.87 -17.69
N VAL A 171 -15.20 -14.71 -16.38
CA VAL A 171 -15.37 -15.83 -15.45
C VAL A 171 -16.72 -16.50 -15.65
N ILE A 172 -17.79 -15.72 -15.80
CA ILE A 172 -19.15 -16.23 -16.07
C ILE A 172 -19.20 -16.96 -17.43
N GLU A 173 -18.58 -16.38 -18.45
CA GLU A 173 -18.53 -16.99 -19.78
C GLU A 173 -17.76 -18.31 -19.77
N LYS A 174 -16.60 -18.38 -19.08
CA LYS A 174 -15.84 -19.61 -18.89
C LYS A 174 -16.67 -20.66 -18.14
N ALA A 175 -17.33 -20.27 -17.05
CA ALA A 175 -18.20 -21.17 -16.29
C ALA A 175 -19.38 -21.70 -17.12
N SER A 176 -19.99 -20.85 -17.95
CA SER A 176 -21.09 -21.25 -18.85
C SER A 176 -20.65 -22.23 -19.95
N LYS A 177 -19.40 -22.11 -20.43
CA LYS A 177 -18.83 -23.02 -21.45
C LYS A 177 -18.39 -24.36 -20.85
N THR A 178 -18.12 -24.41 -19.55
CA THR A 178 -17.72 -25.62 -18.85
C THR A 178 -18.96 -26.46 -18.59
N LYS A 179 -19.21 -27.49 -19.39
CA LYS A 179 -20.36 -28.42 -19.26
C LYS A 179 -20.26 -29.35 -18.03
N GLY A 180 -19.54 -28.99 -16.98
CA GLY A 180 -19.35 -29.75 -15.75
C GLY A 180 -20.01 -29.09 -14.54
N THR A 181 -20.49 -29.90 -13.61
CA THR A 181 -21.07 -29.46 -12.33
C THR A 181 -20.06 -28.87 -11.36
N VAL A 182 -18.77 -28.92 -11.67
CA VAL A 182 -17.66 -28.53 -10.76
C VAL A 182 -16.86 -27.42 -11.40
N THR A 183 -16.90 -26.21 -10.82
CA THR A 183 -16.14 -25.05 -11.26
C THR A 183 -14.77 -24.95 -10.61
N GLY A 184 -14.61 -25.52 -9.41
CA GLY A 184 -13.36 -25.59 -8.65
C GLY A 184 -12.56 -26.88 -8.91
N ILE A 185 -11.70 -27.23 -7.97
CA ILE A 185 -10.92 -28.48 -7.98
C ILE A 185 -11.84 -29.60 -7.46
N PRO A 186 -12.13 -30.64 -8.25
CA PRO A 186 -13.00 -31.72 -7.79
C PRO A 186 -12.31 -32.55 -6.69
N THR A 187 -13.05 -32.85 -5.65
CA THR A 187 -12.58 -33.65 -4.52
C THR A 187 -12.54 -35.15 -4.81
N GLY A 188 -13.32 -35.58 -5.80
CA GLY A 188 -13.57 -37.00 -6.10
C GLY A 188 -14.74 -37.62 -5.36
N PHE A 189 -15.37 -36.87 -4.46
CA PHE A 189 -16.60 -37.24 -3.78
C PHE A 189 -17.78 -36.53 -4.48
N ILE A 190 -18.56 -37.29 -5.25
CA ILE A 190 -19.59 -36.75 -6.16
C ILE A 190 -20.60 -35.86 -5.43
N ASP A 191 -21.11 -36.29 -4.30
CA ASP A 191 -22.11 -35.53 -3.52
C ASP A 191 -21.50 -34.26 -2.91
N LEU A 192 -20.22 -34.30 -2.54
CA LEU A 192 -19.50 -33.15 -2.01
C LEU A 192 -19.23 -32.15 -3.13
N ASP A 193 -18.76 -32.62 -4.27
CA ASP A 193 -18.49 -31.79 -5.44
C ASP A 193 -19.77 -31.14 -5.98
N TYR A 194 -20.90 -31.85 -5.92
CA TYR A 194 -22.22 -31.29 -6.28
C TYR A 194 -22.63 -30.13 -5.35
N LYS A 195 -22.36 -30.27 -4.03
CA LYS A 195 -22.74 -29.26 -3.02
C LYS A 195 -21.81 -28.06 -2.99
N LEU A 196 -20.51 -28.27 -3.21
CA LEU A 196 -19.47 -27.23 -3.12
C LEU A 196 -19.06 -26.66 -4.48
N SER A 197 -19.49 -27.30 -5.58
CA SER A 197 -18.95 -27.04 -6.93
C SER A 197 -17.44 -27.21 -7.03
N GLY A 198 -16.87 -28.10 -6.20
CA GLY A 198 -15.44 -28.32 -5.99
C GLY A 198 -14.81 -27.32 -5.02
N LEU A 199 -13.51 -27.47 -4.77
CA LEU A 199 -12.75 -26.58 -3.91
C LEU A 199 -12.36 -25.32 -4.69
N GLN A 200 -12.81 -24.15 -4.23
CA GLN A 200 -12.56 -22.88 -4.92
C GLN A 200 -11.21 -22.30 -4.49
N ARG A 201 -10.61 -21.46 -5.36
CA ARG A 201 -9.40 -20.71 -5.00
C ARG A 201 -9.72 -19.67 -3.93
N SER A 202 -8.79 -19.47 -3.02
CA SER A 202 -8.88 -18.52 -1.89
C SER A 202 -9.88 -18.91 -0.79
N ASP A 203 -10.53 -20.08 -0.85
CA ASP A 203 -11.38 -20.58 0.24
C ASP A 203 -10.53 -21.20 1.35
N LEU A 204 -10.84 -20.87 2.59
CA LEU A 204 -10.35 -21.58 3.77
C LEU A 204 -11.32 -22.71 4.12
N ILE A 205 -10.92 -23.96 3.91
CA ILE A 205 -11.75 -25.12 4.13
C ILE A 205 -11.34 -25.82 5.43
N LEU A 206 -12.25 -25.86 6.41
CA LEU A 206 -12.03 -26.52 7.69
C LEU A 206 -12.71 -27.88 7.73
N VAL A 207 -11.92 -28.92 7.97
CA VAL A 207 -12.41 -30.29 8.17
C VAL A 207 -12.29 -30.67 9.63
N ALA A 208 -13.42 -30.78 10.33
CA ALA A 208 -13.49 -31.15 11.73
C ALA A 208 -14.15 -32.55 11.90
N ALA A 209 -13.53 -33.35 12.73
CA ALA A 209 -14.08 -34.67 13.10
C ALA A 209 -13.55 -35.08 14.49
N ARG A 210 -14.27 -35.96 15.17
CA ARG A 210 -13.78 -36.57 16.42
C ARG A 210 -12.51 -37.41 16.17
N PRO A 211 -11.65 -37.60 17.15
CA PRO A 211 -10.50 -38.47 17.02
C PRO A 211 -10.89 -39.85 16.46
N SER A 212 -10.07 -40.42 15.62
CA SER A 212 -10.26 -41.74 14.97
C SER A 212 -11.38 -41.84 13.93
N MET A 213 -12.03 -40.74 13.56
CA MET A 213 -13.11 -40.74 12.53
C MET A 213 -12.61 -40.66 11.08
N GLY A 214 -11.32 -40.83 10.87
CA GLY A 214 -10.76 -40.87 9.50
C GLY A 214 -10.52 -39.49 8.85
N LYS A 215 -10.44 -38.39 9.61
CA LYS A 215 -10.17 -37.05 9.10
C LYS A 215 -8.96 -36.98 8.14
N THR A 216 -7.84 -37.54 8.58
CA THR A 216 -6.61 -37.57 7.77
C THR A 216 -6.77 -38.43 6.52
N ALA A 217 -7.44 -39.57 6.63
CA ALA A 217 -7.72 -40.42 5.48
C ALA A 217 -8.62 -39.73 4.44
N PHE A 218 -9.61 -38.95 4.88
CA PHE A 218 -10.46 -38.15 4.00
C PHE A 218 -9.66 -37.10 3.22
N VAL A 219 -8.78 -36.33 3.90
CA VAL A 219 -7.92 -35.33 3.24
C VAL A 219 -6.94 -35.97 2.27
N LEU A 220 -6.32 -37.11 2.66
CA LEU A 220 -5.41 -37.84 1.79
C LEU A 220 -6.10 -38.40 0.54
N ASN A 221 -7.36 -38.88 0.64
CA ASN A 221 -8.12 -39.31 -0.53
C ASN A 221 -8.41 -38.15 -1.50
N ILE A 222 -8.71 -36.95 -0.99
CA ILE A 222 -8.86 -35.77 -1.84
C ILE A 222 -7.52 -35.45 -2.53
N ALA A 223 -6.42 -35.38 -1.75
CA ALA A 223 -5.08 -35.14 -2.30
C ALA A 223 -4.71 -36.18 -3.37
N GLN A 224 -4.95 -37.45 -3.12
CA GLN A 224 -4.72 -38.53 -4.08
C GLN A 224 -5.55 -38.33 -5.37
N HIS A 225 -6.83 -38.00 -5.24
CA HIS A 225 -7.70 -37.75 -6.39
C HIS A 225 -7.18 -36.56 -7.23
N VAL A 226 -6.80 -35.46 -6.58
CA VAL A 226 -6.27 -34.26 -7.24
C VAL A 226 -4.93 -34.56 -7.94
N ALA A 227 -4.01 -35.24 -7.26
CA ALA A 227 -2.68 -35.53 -7.81
C ALA A 227 -2.74 -36.50 -9.00
N PHE A 228 -3.43 -37.63 -8.86
CA PHE A 228 -3.40 -38.71 -9.86
C PHE A 228 -4.44 -38.57 -10.97
N ARG A 229 -5.59 -37.95 -10.69
CA ARG A 229 -6.67 -37.80 -11.67
C ARG A 229 -6.74 -36.45 -12.34
N GLN A 230 -6.27 -35.41 -11.65
CA GLN A 230 -6.27 -34.04 -12.17
C GLN A 230 -4.86 -33.58 -12.60
N GLU A 231 -3.82 -34.39 -12.38
CA GLU A 231 -2.42 -34.10 -12.69
C GLU A 231 -1.95 -32.73 -12.14
N LYS A 232 -2.47 -32.33 -10.99
CA LYS A 232 -2.13 -31.10 -10.31
C LYS A 232 -1.22 -31.36 -9.13
N ALA A 233 -0.31 -30.43 -8.87
CA ALA A 233 0.51 -30.46 -7.66
C ALA A 233 -0.36 -30.27 -6.41
N VAL A 234 -0.09 -31.06 -5.38
CA VAL A 234 -0.81 -31.07 -4.09
C VAL A 234 0.16 -30.76 -2.96
#